data_52a98df9d832b5af6eaba944c4e424e3
#
_entry.id   52a98df9d832b5af6eaba944c4e424e3
#
_cell.length_a   1.000
_cell.length_b   1.000
_cell.length_c   1.000
_cell.angle_alpha   90.00
_cell.angle_beta   90.00
_cell.angle_gamma   90.00
#
_symmetry.space_group_name_H-M   'P 1'
#
loop_
_entity.id
_entity.type
_entity.pdbx_description
1 polymer ?
#
loop_
_entity_poly.entity_id
_entity_poly.type
_entity_poly.pdbx_seq_one_letter_code
_entity_poly.pdbx_strand_id
1 'polypeptide(L)'
;ITTNVDHQFQKAGFDKKRLFYTQGDYGLFQSADGHIQKTYDNEKWVMKAMEAQGFVKDESGVFRVPEDKGITMKIPTELVPKCPDDGSDVTMNLRADDSFVEDEGWHRASAAYSDFLRRHENLHVLYLELGVGANTPVIVKYPFWQMTMANEKAVYACLNYGEAFCPGEIEDRSICIDGDIGEVLETI
;
A
#
# COMPACT_ATOMS: atom_id res chain seq x y z
N ILE A 1 7.04 3.49 -4.37
CA ILE A 1 6.61 2.10 -4.14
C ILE A 1 6.22 1.90 -2.68
N THR A 2 5.17 1.16 -2.41
CA THR A 2 4.74 0.81 -1.05
C THR A 2 4.15 -0.59 -1.00
N THR A 3 4.30 -1.25 0.14
CA THR A 3 3.60 -2.50 0.47
C THR A 3 2.35 -2.27 1.31
N ASN A 4 2.08 -1.02 1.71
CA ASN A 4 0.89 -0.65 2.45
C ASN A 4 -0.34 -0.63 1.54
N VAL A 5 -1.49 -0.99 2.10
CA VAL A 5 -2.78 -1.12 1.40
C VAL A 5 -3.85 -0.17 1.96
N ASP A 6 -3.44 0.79 2.81
CA ASP A 6 -4.29 1.60 3.68
C ASP A 6 -4.62 3.01 3.17
N HIS A 7 -4.27 3.33 1.92
CA HIS A 7 -4.50 4.65 1.30
C HIS A 7 -3.81 5.85 1.98
N GLN A 8 -2.89 5.66 2.91
CA GLN A 8 -2.29 6.80 3.63
C GLN A 8 -1.51 7.74 2.70
N PHE A 9 -0.82 7.21 1.69
CA PHE A 9 -0.14 8.07 0.71
C PHE A 9 -1.12 8.92 -0.11
N GLN A 10 -2.23 8.34 -0.55
CA GLN A 10 -3.28 9.06 -1.28
C GLN A 10 -3.93 10.13 -0.40
N LYS A 11 -4.24 9.80 0.88
CA LYS A 11 -4.79 10.75 1.86
C LYS A 11 -3.82 11.89 2.19
N ALA A 12 -2.52 11.61 2.18
CA ALA A 12 -1.47 12.61 2.36
C ALA A 12 -1.23 13.49 1.11
N GLY A 13 -1.97 13.28 0.02
CA GLY A 13 -1.91 14.09 -1.19
C GLY A 13 -0.85 13.69 -2.20
N PHE A 14 -0.25 12.51 -2.07
CA PHE A 14 0.65 11.99 -3.11
C PHE A 14 -0.10 11.73 -4.41
N ASP A 15 0.48 12.14 -5.53
CA ASP A 15 -0.08 11.88 -6.86
C ASP A 15 -0.13 10.37 -7.14
N LYS A 16 -1.33 9.84 -7.35
CA LYS A 16 -1.56 8.41 -7.62
C LYS A 16 -0.73 7.89 -8.82
N LYS A 17 -0.44 8.74 -9.81
CA LYS A 17 0.41 8.38 -10.96
C LYS A 17 1.87 8.10 -10.58
N ARG A 18 2.29 8.52 -9.39
CA ARG A 18 3.63 8.33 -8.84
C ARG A 18 3.67 7.28 -7.73
N LEU A 19 2.56 6.59 -7.49
CA LEU A 19 2.44 5.54 -6.48
C LEU A 19 2.35 4.17 -7.13
N PHE A 20 3.12 3.22 -6.60
CA PHE A 20 2.99 1.80 -6.90
C PHE A 20 2.77 1.04 -5.59
N TYR A 21 1.53 0.66 -5.33
CA TYR A 21 1.11 -0.15 -4.18
C TYR A 21 1.01 -1.62 -4.59
N THR A 22 2.06 -2.38 -4.28
CA THR A 22 2.32 -3.71 -4.84
C THR A 22 1.41 -4.80 -4.29
N GLN A 23 0.86 -4.62 -3.09
CA GLN A 23 0.12 -5.63 -2.34
C GLN A 23 -1.39 -5.46 -2.39
N GLY A 24 -1.88 -4.53 -3.23
CA GLY A 24 -3.29 -4.25 -3.40
C GLY A 24 -3.78 -3.06 -2.57
N ASP A 25 -5.08 -3.04 -2.31
CA ASP A 25 -5.75 -1.84 -1.82
C ASP A 25 -7.05 -2.20 -1.09
N TYR A 26 -7.22 -1.77 0.17
CA TYR A 26 -8.46 -1.95 0.94
C TYR A 26 -9.67 -1.25 0.32
N GLY A 27 -9.44 -0.24 -0.51
CA GLY A 27 -10.50 0.49 -1.21
C GLY A 27 -11.07 -0.24 -2.43
N LEU A 28 -10.55 -1.44 -2.75
CA LEU A 28 -10.94 -2.18 -3.95
C LEU A 28 -11.46 -3.57 -3.62
N PHE A 29 -12.49 -4.01 -4.38
CA PHE A 29 -12.87 -5.41 -4.50
C PHE A 29 -12.32 -6.01 -5.79
N GLN A 30 -12.18 -7.33 -5.78
CA GLN A 30 -11.92 -8.18 -6.95
C GLN A 30 -12.83 -9.41 -6.91
N SER A 31 -12.94 -10.17 -8.02
CA SER A 31 -13.56 -11.50 -7.96
C SER A 31 -12.79 -12.41 -7.00
N ALA A 32 -13.50 -13.21 -6.20
CA ALA A 32 -12.90 -13.98 -5.11
C ALA A 32 -11.85 -15.00 -5.60
N ASP A 33 -12.04 -15.55 -6.79
CA ASP A 33 -11.13 -16.52 -7.44
C ASP A 33 -10.19 -15.90 -8.48
N GLY A 34 -10.25 -14.56 -8.67
CA GLY A 34 -9.39 -13.85 -9.61
C GLY A 34 -9.70 -14.06 -11.10
N HIS A 35 -10.79 -14.73 -11.48
CA HIS A 35 -11.09 -15.01 -12.90
C HIS A 35 -11.42 -13.75 -13.70
N ILE A 36 -11.91 -12.69 -13.06
CA ILE A 36 -12.10 -11.36 -13.67
C ILE A 36 -10.91 -10.47 -13.31
N GLN A 37 -10.13 -10.09 -14.31
CA GLN A 37 -8.91 -9.27 -14.17
C GLN A 37 -9.22 -7.78 -14.04
N LYS A 38 -10.14 -7.43 -13.14
CA LYS A 38 -10.57 -6.07 -12.81
C LYS A 38 -10.75 -5.89 -11.33
N THR A 39 -10.58 -4.65 -10.88
CA THR A 39 -10.92 -4.23 -9.53
C THR A 39 -12.07 -3.23 -9.55
N TYR A 40 -12.79 -3.12 -8.43
CA TYR A 40 -13.97 -2.30 -8.27
C TYR A 40 -13.85 -1.48 -7.00
N ASP A 41 -14.09 -0.16 -7.11
CA ASP A 41 -14.14 0.72 -5.94
C ASP A 41 -15.24 0.27 -4.97
N ASN A 42 -14.88 0.12 -3.70
CA ASN A 42 -15.79 -0.39 -2.68
C ASN A 42 -16.29 0.66 -1.68
N GLU A 43 -15.87 1.93 -1.79
CA GLU A 43 -16.18 2.98 -0.80
C GLU A 43 -17.68 3.09 -0.51
N LYS A 44 -18.48 3.22 -1.56
CA LYS A 44 -19.95 3.37 -1.42
C LYS A 44 -20.60 2.16 -0.77
N TRP A 45 -20.09 0.97 -1.07
CA TRP A 45 -20.57 -0.26 -0.46
C TRP A 45 -20.19 -0.31 1.03
N VAL A 46 -18.92 -0.02 1.36
CA VAL A 46 -18.43 0.01 2.74
C VAL A 46 -19.24 0.98 3.57
N MET A 47 -19.51 2.19 3.06
CA MET A 47 -20.35 3.17 3.75
C MET A 47 -21.74 2.64 4.07
N LYS A 48 -22.43 2.01 3.11
CA LYS A 48 -23.74 1.41 3.33
C LYS A 48 -23.71 0.25 4.33
N ALA A 49 -22.68 -0.58 4.26
CA ALA A 49 -22.51 -1.69 5.18
C ALA A 49 -22.27 -1.20 6.61
N MET A 50 -21.48 -0.15 6.82
CA MET A 50 -21.26 0.48 8.12
C MET A 50 -22.54 1.09 8.68
N GLU A 51 -23.31 1.81 7.87
CA GLU A 51 -24.62 2.36 8.26
C GLU A 51 -25.59 1.24 8.68
N ALA A 52 -25.66 0.15 7.91
CA ALA A 52 -26.49 -1.01 8.24
C ALA A 52 -26.08 -1.71 9.54
N GLN A 53 -24.79 -1.65 9.90
CA GLN A 53 -24.28 -2.17 11.16
C GLN A 53 -24.55 -1.25 12.36
N GLY A 54 -25.00 -0.03 12.12
CA GLY A 54 -25.36 0.94 13.17
C GLY A 54 -24.27 1.98 13.46
N PHE A 55 -23.21 2.05 12.65
CA PHE A 55 -22.28 3.17 12.75
C PHE A 55 -22.95 4.48 12.32
N VAL A 56 -22.56 5.58 12.94
CA VAL A 56 -23.04 6.93 12.62
C VAL A 56 -21.88 7.82 12.19
N LYS A 57 -22.12 8.74 11.27
CA LYS A 57 -21.12 9.72 10.87
C LYS A 57 -21.08 10.88 11.86
N ASP A 58 -19.90 11.25 12.29
CA ASP A 58 -19.68 12.48 13.03
C ASP A 58 -19.71 13.72 12.11
N GLU A 59 -19.56 14.91 12.68
CA GLU A 59 -19.56 16.19 11.93
C GLU A 59 -18.45 16.28 10.86
N SER A 60 -17.37 15.52 11.01
CA SER A 60 -16.30 15.43 10.02
C SER A 60 -16.54 14.38 8.93
N GLY A 61 -17.68 13.63 9.01
CA GLY A 61 -18.03 12.56 8.08
C GLY A 61 -17.37 11.21 8.39
N VAL A 62 -16.68 11.10 9.52
CA VAL A 62 -16.02 9.86 9.96
C VAL A 62 -17.03 8.98 10.70
N PHE A 63 -17.08 7.70 10.37
CA PHE A 63 -17.92 6.73 11.07
C PHE A 63 -17.43 6.47 12.49
N ARG A 64 -18.38 6.50 13.44
CA ARG A 64 -18.15 6.24 14.86
C ARG A 64 -19.15 5.20 15.38
N VAL A 65 -18.76 4.51 16.43
CA VAL A 65 -19.70 3.72 17.22
C VAL A 65 -20.54 4.69 18.04
N PRO A 66 -21.89 4.65 17.96
CA PRO A 66 -22.73 5.53 18.78
C PRO A 66 -22.59 5.19 20.26
N GLU A 67 -22.61 6.22 21.12
CA GLU A 67 -22.39 6.07 22.58
C GLU A 67 -23.53 5.31 23.26
N ASP A 68 -24.75 5.45 22.76
CA ASP A 68 -25.98 4.94 23.37
C ASP A 68 -26.43 3.58 22.80
N LYS A 69 -25.82 3.10 21.73
CA LYS A 69 -26.19 1.86 21.01
C LYS A 69 -24.98 1.07 20.60
N GLY A 70 -25.06 -0.24 20.75
CA GLY A 70 -24.09 -1.15 20.19
C GLY A 70 -24.22 -1.24 18.66
N ILE A 71 -23.13 -1.61 17.99
CA ILE A 71 -23.12 -1.99 16.57
C ILE A 71 -23.33 -3.50 16.42
N THR A 72 -23.85 -3.91 15.26
CA THR A 72 -23.91 -5.32 14.88
C THR A 72 -22.77 -5.67 13.94
N MET A 73 -22.23 -6.87 14.06
CA MET A 73 -21.23 -7.40 13.12
C MET A 73 -21.87 -8.10 11.90
N LYS A 74 -23.16 -7.85 11.66
CA LYS A 74 -23.94 -8.44 10.56
C LYS A 74 -24.43 -7.36 9.63
N ILE A 75 -24.51 -7.69 8.36
CA ILE A 75 -25.16 -6.87 7.33
C ILE A 75 -26.34 -7.64 6.72
N PRO A 76 -27.36 -6.97 6.20
CA PRO A 76 -28.43 -7.58 5.42
C PRO A 76 -27.87 -8.36 4.22
N THR A 77 -28.55 -9.46 3.86
CA THR A 77 -28.08 -10.33 2.76
C THR A 77 -27.97 -9.60 1.42
N GLU A 78 -28.85 -8.63 1.18
CA GLU A 78 -28.84 -7.79 -0.02
C GLU A 78 -27.62 -6.83 -0.09
N LEU A 79 -26.93 -6.63 1.03
CA LEU A 79 -25.68 -5.88 1.07
C LEU A 79 -24.42 -6.76 0.98
N VAL A 80 -24.55 -8.08 0.89
CA VAL A 80 -23.38 -8.94 0.60
C VAL A 80 -22.88 -8.61 -0.80
N PRO A 81 -21.61 -8.17 -0.94
CA PRO A 81 -21.12 -7.66 -2.22
C PRO A 81 -20.99 -8.77 -3.25
N LYS A 82 -21.29 -8.43 -4.49
CA LYS A 82 -21.13 -9.32 -5.65
C LYS A 82 -20.39 -8.60 -6.75
N CYS A 83 -19.68 -9.36 -7.56
CA CYS A 83 -18.97 -8.84 -8.71
C CYS A 83 -19.96 -8.16 -9.69
N PRO A 84 -19.71 -6.90 -10.09
CA PRO A 84 -20.62 -6.17 -10.98
C PRO A 84 -20.72 -6.80 -12.39
N ASP A 85 -19.70 -7.50 -12.85
CA ASP A 85 -19.65 -8.04 -14.22
C ASP A 85 -20.47 -9.33 -14.37
N ASP A 86 -20.50 -10.20 -13.35
CA ASP A 86 -21.11 -11.53 -13.46
C ASP A 86 -21.89 -12.03 -12.22
N GLY A 87 -21.90 -11.24 -11.15
CA GLY A 87 -22.59 -11.61 -9.91
C GLY A 87 -21.89 -12.65 -9.02
N SER A 88 -20.64 -13.01 -9.34
CA SER A 88 -19.82 -13.92 -8.52
C SER A 88 -19.44 -13.28 -7.17
N ASP A 89 -18.88 -14.09 -6.28
CA ASP A 89 -18.38 -13.58 -4.99
C ASP A 89 -17.17 -12.66 -5.19
N VAL A 90 -17.04 -11.69 -4.32
CA VAL A 90 -15.88 -10.78 -4.29
C VAL A 90 -15.13 -10.90 -2.97
N THR A 91 -13.86 -10.52 -3.04
CA THR A 91 -12.98 -10.31 -1.89
C THR A 91 -12.29 -8.95 -2.01
N MET A 92 -11.62 -8.50 -0.97
CA MET A 92 -10.74 -7.33 -1.07
C MET A 92 -9.56 -7.61 -1.99
N ASN A 93 -9.15 -6.63 -2.77
CA ASN A 93 -7.96 -6.75 -3.62
C ASN A 93 -6.69 -6.66 -2.76
N LEU A 94 -6.35 -7.78 -2.12
CA LEU A 94 -5.17 -7.93 -1.27
C LEU A 94 -4.39 -9.17 -1.71
N ARG A 95 -3.06 -9.04 -1.80
CA ARG A 95 -2.18 -10.15 -2.18
C ARG A 95 -2.01 -11.13 -1.01
N ALA A 96 -3.02 -11.95 -0.79
CA ALA A 96 -3.02 -13.01 0.21
C ALA A 96 -2.64 -14.38 -0.39
N ASP A 97 -2.98 -14.61 -1.66
CA ASP A 97 -2.76 -15.86 -2.39
C ASP A 97 -2.70 -15.61 -3.92
N ASP A 98 -2.75 -16.68 -4.69
CA ASP A 98 -2.64 -16.65 -6.16
C ASP A 98 -3.89 -16.09 -6.87
N SER A 99 -4.98 -15.81 -6.14
CA SER A 99 -6.19 -15.18 -6.70
C SER A 99 -6.07 -13.65 -6.85
N PHE A 100 -4.97 -13.06 -6.38
CA PHE A 100 -4.75 -11.61 -6.45
C PHE A 100 -4.83 -11.08 -7.89
N VAL A 101 -5.68 -10.09 -8.10
CA VAL A 101 -5.86 -9.46 -9.41
C VAL A 101 -4.92 -8.27 -9.56
N GLU A 102 -4.00 -8.39 -10.50
CA GLU A 102 -3.18 -7.30 -11.00
C GLU A 102 -3.92 -6.62 -12.15
N ASP A 103 -4.75 -5.65 -11.83
CA ASP A 103 -5.55 -4.96 -12.82
C ASP A 103 -4.71 -4.05 -13.75
N GLU A 104 -5.35 -3.43 -14.73
CA GLU A 104 -4.69 -2.49 -15.63
C GLU A 104 -4.02 -1.31 -14.89
N GLY A 105 -4.60 -0.87 -13.76
CA GLY A 105 -4.05 0.19 -12.92
C GLY A 105 -2.75 -0.25 -12.25
N TRP A 106 -2.73 -1.47 -11.72
CA TRP A 106 -1.55 -2.07 -11.12
C TRP A 106 -0.42 -2.22 -12.17
N HIS A 107 -0.74 -2.75 -13.37
CA HIS A 107 0.25 -2.89 -14.45
C HIS A 107 0.81 -1.54 -14.93
N ARG A 108 -0.02 -0.49 -15.03
CA ARG A 108 0.46 0.86 -15.35
C ARG A 108 1.41 1.40 -14.28
N ALA A 109 1.10 1.21 -13.01
CA ALA A 109 1.96 1.65 -11.90
C ALA A 109 3.30 0.89 -11.88
N SER A 110 3.26 -0.42 -12.09
CA SER A 110 4.44 -1.28 -12.22
C SER A 110 5.34 -0.84 -13.40
N ALA A 111 4.74 -0.59 -14.56
CA ALA A 111 5.47 -0.12 -15.73
C ALA A 111 6.09 1.27 -15.50
N ALA A 112 5.39 2.20 -14.84
CA ALA A 112 5.91 3.52 -14.51
C ALA A 112 7.09 3.44 -13.53
N TYR A 113 7.02 2.56 -12.52
CA TYR A 113 8.11 2.31 -11.59
C TYR A 113 9.34 1.72 -12.30
N SER A 114 9.13 0.71 -13.14
CA SER A 114 10.22 0.08 -13.92
C SER A 114 10.87 1.08 -14.89
N ASP A 115 10.07 1.93 -15.54
CA ASP A 115 10.57 2.98 -16.43
C ASP A 115 11.36 4.06 -15.64
N PHE A 116 10.91 4.41 -14.44
CA PHE A 116 11.67 5.30 -13.56
C PHE A 116 13.05 4.73 -13.25
N LEU A 117 13.15 3.47 -12.83
CA LEU A 117 14.41 2.82 -12.51
C LEU A 117 15.34 2.79 -13.73
N ARG A 118 14.82 2.37 -14.89
CA ARG A 118 15.57 2.31 -16.15
C ARG A 118 16.14 3.68 -16.57
N ARG A 119 15.35 4.75 -16.45
CA ARG A 119 15.79 6.12 -16.82
C ARG A 119 16.80 6.72 -15.86
N HIS A 120 16.89 6.21 -14.64
CA HIS A 120 17.81 6.70 -13.61
C HIS A 120 18.98 5.76 -13.36
N GLU A 121 19.13 4.74 -14.21
CA GLU A 121 20.30 3.87 -14.18
C GLU A 121 21.59 4.68 -14.31
N ASN A 122 22.55 4.43 -13.43
CA ASN A 122 23.83 5.14 -13.33
C ASN A 122 23.74 6.67 -13.03
N LEU A 123 22.60 7.17 -12.60
CA LEU A 123 22.44 8.53 -12.10
C LEU A 123 22.54 8.57 -10.57
N HIS A 124 22.59 9.78 -10.01
CA HIS A 124 22.43 9.98 -8.56
C HIS A 124 20.99 9.66 -8.15
N VAL A 125 20.80 8.59 -7.40
CA VAL A 125 19.49 8.15 -6.91
C VAL A 125 19.57 7.97 -5.40
N LEU A 126 18.59 8.50 -4.69
CA LEU A 126 18.37 8.19 -3.29
C LEU A 126 17.27 7.10 -3.21
N TYR A 127 17.63 5.95 -2.69
CA TYR A 127 16.69 4.90 -2.31
C TYR A 127 16.31 5.09 -0.84
N LEU A 128 15.24 5.83 -0.61
CA LEU A 128 14.74 6.11 0.73
C LEU A 128 13.75 5.04 1.18
N GLU A 129 14.11 4.30 2.20
CA GLU A 129 13.29 3.29 2.84
C GLU A 129 12.70 3.83 4.15
N LEU A 130 11.39 3.72 4.29
CA LEU A 130 10.65 4.17 5.47
C LEU A 130 9.90 2.99 6.10
N GLY A 131 10.41 2.45 7.21
CA GLY A 131 9.73 1.47 8.05
C GLY A 131 9.48 0.10 7.42
N VAL A 132 10.33 -0.36 6.49
CA VAL A 132 10.19 -1.70 5.91
C VAL A 132 10.75 -2.73 6.89
N GLY A 133 9.85 -3.53 7.48
CA GLY A 133 10.19 -4.58 8.42
C GLY A 133 10.74 -5.86 7.77
N ALA A 134 11.27 -6.76 8.61
CA ALA A 134 11.82 -8.04 8.20
C ALA A 134 10.77 -9.03 7.64
N ASN A 135 9.47 -8.74 7.78
CA ASN A 135 8.41 -9.62 7.27
C ASN A 135 8.27 -9.58 5.74
N THR A 136 8.52 -8.43 5.10
CA THR A 136 8.36 -8.25 3.65
C THR A 136 9.54 -7.50 3.00
N PRO A 137 10.80 -7.85 3.29
CA PRO A 137 11.96 -7.11 2.82
C PRO A 137 12.20 -7.28 1.31
N VAL A 138 11.67 -8.34 0.72
CA VAL A 138 11.92 -8.74 -0.68
C VAL A 138 11.37 -7.78 -1.72
N ILE A 139 10.42 -6.91 -1.34
CA ILE A 139 9.75 -6.00 -2.28
C ILE A 139 10.44 -4.64 -2.35
N VAL A 140 10.97 -4.15 -1.24
CA VAL A 140 11.59 -2.82 -1.14
C VAL A 140 13.04 -2.91 -0.66
N LYS A 141 13.27 -3.44 0.56
CA LYS A 141 14.57 -3.42 1.23
C LYS A 141 15.66 -4.10 0.39
N TYR A 142 15.49 -5.35 0.01
CA TYR A 142 16.50 -6.09 -0.76
C TYR A 142 16.71 -5.54 -2.17
N PRO A 143 15.68 -5.17 -2.94
CA PRO A 143 15.86 -4.47 -4.21
C PRO A 143 16.62 -3.15 -4.08
N PHE A 144 16.34 -2.34 -3.06
CA PHE A 144 17.07 -1.10 -2.83
C PHE A 144 18.55 -1.33 -2.54
N TRP A 145 18.89 -2.33 -1.73
CA TRP A 145 20.28 -2.73 -1.51
C TRP A 145 20.98 -3.16 -2.80
N GLN A 146 20.33 -4.03 -3.58
CA GLN A 146 20.88 -4.50 -4.87
C GLN A 146 21.09 -3.36 -5.86
N MET A 147 20.13 -2.44 -5.98
CA MET A 147 20.26 -1.27 -6.85
C MET A 147 21.34 -0.31 -6.37
N THR A 148 21.51 -0.14 -5.05
CA THR A 148 22.61 0.66 -4.49
C THR A 148 23.96 0.01 -4.72
N MET A 149 24.07 -1.31 -4.59
CA MET A 149 25.31 -2.04 -4.95
C MET A 149 25.67 -1.87 -6.43
N ALA A 150 24.67 -1.99 -7.31
CA ALA A 150 24.88 -1.92 -8.76
C ALA A 150 25.18 -0.50 -9.29
N ASN A 151 24.84 0.55 -8.57
CA ASN A 151 25.03 1.94 -8.97
C ASN A 151 25.90 2.69 -7.94
N GLU A 152 27.16 2.95 -8.29
CA GLU A 152 28.12 3.65 -7.42
C GLU A 152 27.70 5.08 -7.05
N LYS A 153 26.79 5.69 -7.80
CA LYS A 153 26.25 7.04 -7.53
C LYS A 153 24.98 7.03 -6.69
N ALA A 154 24.43 5.85 -6.41
CA ALA A 154 23.24 5.74 -5.58
C ALA A 154 23.58 5.82 -4.09
N VAL A 155 22.63 6.33 -3.33
CA VAL A 155 22.66 6.37 -1.87
C VAL A 155 21.43 5.62 -1.35
N TYR A 156 21.63 4.77 -0.37
CA TYR A 156 20.54 4.15 0.38
C TYR A 156 20.32 4.89 1.68
N ALA A 157 19.06 5.17 2.03
CA ALA A 157 18.71 5.71 3.33
C ALA A 157 17.59 4.86 3.95
N CYS A 158 17.78 4.44 5.19
CA CYS A 158 16.83 3.63 5.95
C CYS A 158 16.46 4.35 7.25
N LEU A 159 15.19 4.73 7.37
CA LEU A 159 14.60 5.24 8.61
C LEU A 159 13.67 4.15 9.16
N ASN A 160 14.05 3.57 10.29
CA ASN A 160 13.28 2.47 10.87
C ASN A 160 13.50 2.42 12.38
N TYR A 161 12.52 1.95 13.11
CA TYR A 161 12.62 1.76 14.55
C TYR A 161 13.08 0.32 14.86
N GLY A 162 14.31 0.17 15.36
CA GLY A 162 14.90 -1.12 15.73
C GLY A 162 15.46 -1.96 14.56
N GLU A 163 15.19 -1.58 13.30
CA GLU A 163 15.62 -2.35 12.12
C GLU A 163 16.32 -1.47 11.05
N ALA A 164 16.99 -0.38 11.49
CA ALA A 164 17.72 0.52 10.61
C ALA A 164 19.13 -0.01 10.33
N PHE A 165 19.31 -0.80 9.27
CA PHE A 165 20.61 -1.38 8.89
C PHE A 165 20.73 -1.56 7.38
N CYS A 166 21.95 -1.77 6.92
CA CYS A 166 22.28 -2.10 5.53
C CYS A 166 23.41 -3.16 5.47
N PRO A 167 23.60 -3.82 4.31
CA PRO A 167 24.76 -4.68 4.08
C PRO A 167 26.07 -3.90 4.10
N GLY A 168 27.16 -4.55 4.55
CA GLY A 168 28.50 -3.95 4.60
C GLY A 168 29.01 -3.44 3.27
N GLU A 169 28.58 -4.06 2.15
CA GLU A 169 28.97 -3.71 0.78
C GLU A 169 28.50 -2.33 0.31
N ILE A 170 27.51 -1.75 1.02
CA ILE A 170 26.97 -0.41 0.71
C ILE A 170 27.03 0.55 1.89
N GLU A 171 27.71 0.18 2.98
CA GLU A 171 27.76 0.96 4.21
C GLU A 171 28.30 2.38 3.99
N ASP A 172 29.32 2.52 3.15
CA ASP A 172 29.94 3.81 2.78
C ASP A 172 29.03 4.76 2.01
N ARG A 173 27.92 4.26 1.48
CA ARG A 173 26.89 4.98 0.70
C ARG A 173 25.50 4.84 1.31
N SER A 174 25.43 4.57 2.62
CA SER A 174 24.19 4.36 3.33
C SER A 174 24.04 5.27 4.54
N ILE A 175 22.81 5.68 4.79
CA ILE A 175 22.39 6.46 5.96
C ILE A 175 21.31 5.63 6.68
N CYS A 176 21.67 5.02 7.81
CA CYS A 176 20.72 4.24 8.60
C CYS A 176 20.44 4.96 9.91
N ILE A 177 19.17 5.36 10.13
CA ILE A 177 18.75 6.09 11.31
C ILE A 177 17.71 5.25 12.06
N ASP A 178 18.07 4.82 13.27
CA ASP A 178 17.15 4.14 14.18
C ASP A 178 16.37 5.18 14.98
N GLY A 179 15.05 5.25 14.71
CA GLY A 179 14.18 6.21 15.37
C GLY A 179 12.77 6.26 14.76
N ASP A 180 11.91 7.05 15.38
CA ASP A 180 10.59 7.35 14.83
C ASP A 180 10.72 8.13 13.52
N ILE A 181 10.06 7.65 12.46
CA ILE A 181 10.16 8.21 11.13
C ILE A 181 9.66 9.66 11.09
N GLY A 182 8.58 9.96 11.81
CA GLY A 182 8.02 11.32 11.89
C GLY A 182 9.00 12.28 12.54
N GLU A 183 9.53 11.93 13.71
CA GLU A 183 10.51 12.73 14.44
C GLU A 183 11.78 12.98 13.62
N VAL A 184 12.28 11.94 12.93
CA VAL A 184 13.47 12.09 12.08
C VAL A 184 13.20 13.03 10.91
N LEU A 185 12.06 12.87 10.20
CA LEU A 185 11.72 13.69 9.04
C LEU A 185 11.41 15.16 9.41
N GLU A 186 11.01 15.44 10.64
CA GLU A 186 10.84 16.83 11.13
C GLU A 186 12.16 17.55 11.41
N THR A 187 13.27 16.81 11.54
CA THR A 187 14.59 17.36 11.89
C THR A 187 15.52 17.59 10.70
N ILE A 188 15.15 17.12 9.53
CA ILE A 188 15.92 17.26 8.27
C ILE A 188 15.18 18.14 7.28
#